data_a96f0600486d03b59a2559e4d87bc213
#
_entry.id   a96f0600486d03b59a2559e4d87bc213
#
_cell.length_a   1.000
_cell.length_b   1.000
_cell.length_c   1.000
_cell.angle_alpha   90.00
_cell.angle_beta   90.00
_cell.angle_gamma   90.00
#
_symmetry.space_group_name_H-M   'P 1'
#
loop_
_entity.id
_entity.type
_entity.pdbx_description
1 polymer ?
#
loop_
_entity_poly.entity_id
_entity_poly.type
_entity_poly.pdbx_seq_one_letter_code
_entity_poly.pdbx_strand_id
1 'polypeptide(L)'
;MKKVFYIKERPLNKPIPVLVSSFSKSKELVYWNKLAEKLVEKYWPGALTIILPAKEKVPAILHSNTGKLGVRMPDHNVALAIIEEAGGYVTGTSANISTLPPARRIEELDPRIIQRVDVIVDSGPTLGISSTVIEVVDEKVKKVREGVIPFNDILKFISSNSAP
;
A
#
# COMPACT_ATOMS: atom_id res chain seq x y z
N MET A 1 -3.03 -9.51 -12.79
CA MET A 1 -2.38 -9.72 -11.48
C MET A 1 -1.18 -10.66 -11.50
N LYS A 2 -1.26 -11.88 -12.04
CA LYS A 2 -0.10 -12.80 -12.14
C LYS A 2 1.14 -12.16 -12.77
N LYS A 3 0.96 -11.24 -13.74
CA LYS A 3 2.06 -10.51 -14.41
C LYS A 3 2.94 -9.74 -13.42
N VAL A 4 2.40 -9.12 -12.37
CA VAL A 4 3.18 -8.39 -11.35
C VAL A 4 4.10 -9.33 -10.57
N PHE A 5 3.62 -10.52 -10.19
CA PHE A 5 4.45 -11.53 -9.54
C PHE A 5 5.58 -12.02 -10.44
N TYR A 6 5.28 -12.26 -11.73
CA TYR A 6 6.27 -12.65 -12.72
C TYR A 6 7.33 -11.57 -12.95
N ILE A 7 6.91 -10.32 -13.20
CA ILE A 7 7.82 -9.19 -13.45
C ILE A 7 8.81 -9.01 -12.28
N LYS A 8 8.30 -9.09 -11.06
CA LYS A 8 9.07 -8.84 -9.83
C LYS A 8 9.81 -10.06 -9.30
N GLU A 9 9.65 -11.22 -9.93
CA GLU A 9 10.15 -12.49 -9.38
C GLU A 9 9.68 -12.67 -7.91
N ARG A 10 8.39 -12.34 -7.67
CA ARG A 10 7.79 -12.31 -6.34
C ARG A 10 7.10 -13.63 -6.03
N PRO A 11 7.38 -14.25 -4.88
CA PRO A 11 6.62 -15.41 -4.43
C PRO A 11 5.13 -15.11 -4.28
N LEU A 12 4.26 -16.03 -4.74
CA LEU A 12 2.79 -15.86 -4.71
C LEU A 12 2.21 -15.80 -3.28
N ASN A 13 2.95 -16.28 -2.29
CA ASN A 13 2.56 -16.22 -0.88
C ASN A 13 2.88 -14.88 -0.20
N LYS A 14 3.40 -13.89 -0.94
CA LYS A 14 3.62 -12.53 -0.41
C LYS A 14 2.47 -11.62 -0.83
N PRO A 15 1.60 -11.14 0.09
CA PRO A 15 0.49 -10.25 -0.23
C PRO A 15 0.94 -8.99 -0.96
N ILE A 16 0.07 -8.45 -1.81
CA ILE A 16 0.28 -7.17 -2.50
C ILE A 16 -0.80 -6.20 -2.03
N PRO A 17 -0.43 -5.04 -1.46
CA PRO A 17 -1.40 -4.01 -1.10
C PRO A 17 -2.07 -3.40 -2.32
N VAL A 18 -3.21 -2.77 -2.09
CA VAL A 18 -3.95 -2.00 -3.09
C VAL A 18 -3.84 -0.51 -2.78
N LEU A 19 -3.51 0.27 -3.80
CA LEU A 19 -3.57 1.72 -3.76
C LEU A 19 -4.97 2.16 -4.19
N VAL A 20 -5.52 3.14 -3.51
CA VAL A 20 -6.86 3.67 -3.76
C VAL A 20 -6.82 5.17 -4.05
N SER A 21 -7.76 5.66 -4.88
CA SER A 21 -7.87 7.08 -5.18
C SER A 21 -8.58 7.88 -4.08
N SER A 22 -9.39 7.21 -3.25
CA SER A 22 -10.12 7.83 -2.16
C SER A 22 -10.39 6.87 -1.00
N PHE A 23 -10.72 7.43 0.16
CA PHE A 23 -11.19 6.64 1.30
C PHE A 23 -12.46 5.86 0.96
N SER A 24 -13.39 6.47 0.21
CA SER A 24 -14.61 5.81 -0.24
C SER A 24 -14.31 4.53 -1.04
N LYS A 25 -13.34 4.59 -1.97
CA LYS A 25 -12.91 3.42 -2.74
C LYS A 25 -12.32 2.32 -1.86
N SER A 26 -11.61 2.67 -0.81
CA SER A 26 -11.07 1.66 0.13
C SER A 26 -12.17 0.90 0.88
N LYS A 27 -13.31 1.56 1.17
CA LYS A 27 -14.48 0.91 1.81
C LYS A 27 -15.11 -0.19 0.97
N GLU A 28 -14.86 -0.18 -0.32
CA GLU A 28 -15.29 -1.26 -1.19
C GLU A 28 -14.47 -2.55 -1.02
N LEU A 29 -13.24 -2.46 -0.48
CA LEU A 29 -12.26 -3.54 -0.45
C LEU A 29 -12.08 -4.18 0.93
N VAL A 30 -12.20 -3.39 2.00
CA VAL A 30 -11.93 -3.83 3.37
C VAL A 30 -13.03 -3.40 4.35
N TYR A 31 -13.07 -4.08 5.50
CA TYR A 31 -13.91 -3.69 6.63
C TYR A 31 -13.16 -2.74 7.54
N TRP A 32 -13.67 -1.52 7.69
CA TRP A 32 -13.09 -0.47 8.52
C TRP A 32 -13.58 -0.56 9.98
N ASN A 33 -12.75 -0.13 10.91
CA ASN A 33 -13.12 0.14 12.30
C ASN A 33 -12.75 1.57 12.68
N LYS A 34 -13.25 2.05 13.83
CA LYS A 34 -13.07 3.44 14.29
C LYS A 34 -11.59 3.84 14.40
N LEU A 35 -10.73 2.95 14.90
CA LEU A 35 -9.31 3.24 15.05
C LEU A 35 -8.62 3.41 13.68
N ALA A 36 -8.90 2.52 12.72
CA ALA A 36 -8.36 2.63 11.38
C ALA A 36 -8.85 3.89 10.66
N GLU A 37 -10.11 4.30 10.84
CA GLU A 37 -10.66 5.54 10.28
C GLU A 37 -9.94 6.77 10.86
N LYS A 38 -9.74 6.87 12.17
CA LYS A 38 -8.96 7.96 12.79
C LYS A 38 -7.52 8.03 12.25
N LEU A 39 -6.89 6.89 12.02
CA LEU A 39 -5.53 6.84 11.47
C LEU A 39 -5.46 7.37 10.04
N VAL A 40 -6.42 7.04 9.18
CA VAL A 40 -6.40 7.56 7.81
C VAL A 40 -6.79 9.03 7.73
N GLU A 41 -7.64 9.54 8.58
CA GLU A 41 -7.90 10.98 8.69
C GLU A 41 -6.62 11.78 8.95
N LYS A 42 -5.68 11.20 9.71
CA LYS A 42 -4.37 11.83 10.01
C LYS A 42 -3.31 11.62 8.95
N TYR A 43 -3.26 10.42 8.34
CA TYR A 43 -2.09 9.97 7.57
C TYR A 43 -2.38 9.72 6.08
N TRP A 44 -3.63 9.91 5.60
CA TRP A 44 -3.97 9.83 4.19
C TRP A 44 -4.45 11.19 3.64
N PRO A 45 -4.12 11.51 2.38
CA PRO A 45 -3.18 10.77 1.52
C PRO A 45 -1.76 10.78 2.10
N GLY A 46 -1.01 9.66 1.96
CA GLY A 46 0.33 9.59 2.56
C GLY A 46 0.99 8.22 2.56
N ALA A 47 2.01 8.10 3.42
CA ALA A 47 2.89 6.95 3.47
C ALA A 47 2.46 5.89 4.52
N LEU A 48 1.16 5.79 4.83
CA LEU A 48 0.62 4.74 5.70
C LEU A 48 -0.15 3.70 4.91
N THR A 49 0.23 2.43 5.04
CA THR A 49 -0.53 1.28 4.57
C THR A 49 -1.19 0.60 5.77
N ILE A 50 -2.50 0.43 5.73
CA ILE A 50 -3.25 -0.24 6.80
C ILE A 50 -3.75 -1.59 6.28
N ILE A 51 -3.49 -2.65 7.04
CA ILE A 51 -3.98 -3.99 6.79
C ILE A 51 -5.24 -4.20 7.62
N LEU A 52 -6.34 -4.55 6.93
CA LEU A 52 -7.66 -4.77 7.48
C LEU A 52 -8.28 -6.05 6.93
N PRO A 53 -9.33 -6.60 7.55
CA PRO A 53 -10.09 -7.71 6.99
C PRO A 53 -10.60 -7.37 5.58
N ALA A 54 -10.30 -8.21 4.61
CA ALA A 54 -10.72 -8.05 3.23
C ALA A 54 -12.17 -8.46 3.03
N LYS A 55 -12.89 -7.76 2.16
CA LYS A 55 -14.22 -8.18 1.71
C LYS A 55 -14.13 -9.36 0.75
N GLU A 56 -15.18 -10.16 0.70
CA GLU A 56 -15.22 -11.42 -0.09
C GLU A 56 -14.94 -11.22 -1.58
N LYS A 57 -15.30 -10.06 -2.13
CA LYS A 57 -15.02 -9.73 -3.54
C LYS A 57 -13.54 -9.53 -3.85
N VAL A 58 -12.68 -9.39 -2.83
CA VAL A 58 -11.24 -9.20 -3.04
C VAL A 58 -10.57 -10.52 -3.43
N PRO A 59 -9.90 -10.59 -4.59
CA PRO A 59 -9.26 -11.82 -5.04
C PRO A 59 -8.22 -12.34 -4.04
N ALA A 60 -8.29 -13.62 -3.70
CA ALA A 60 -7.42 -14.28 -2.73
C ALA A 60 -5.91 -14.12 -3.03
N ILE A 61 -5.53 -13.99 -4.28
CA ILE A 61 -4.14 -13.77 -4.70
C ILE A 61 -3.54 -12.46 -4.14
N LEU A 62 -4.37 -11.44 -3.86
CA LEU A 62 -3.88 -10.16 -3.30
C LEU A 62 -3.49 -10.29 -1.84
N HIS A 63 -4.21 -11.11 -1.10
CA HIS A 63 -3.99 -11.30 0.33
C HIS A 63 -3.42 -12.67 0.68
N SER A 64 -2.99 -13.46 -0.32
CA SER A 64 -2.35 -14.78 -0.12
C SER A 64 -3.14 -15.69 0.83
N ASN A 65 -4.48 -15.73 0.70
CA ASN A 65 -5.43 -16.46 1.53
C ASN A 65 -5.46 -16.08 3.03
N THR A 66 -4.87 -14.95 3.42
CA THR A 66 -4.91 -14.50 4.83
C THR A 66 -6.23 -13.87 5.23
N GLY A 67 -7.11 -13.55 4.27
CA GLY A 67 -8.33 -12.78 4.50
C GLY A 67 -8.10 -11.31 4.88
N LYS A 68 -6.87 -10.79 4.74
CA LYS A 68 -6.50 -9.42 5.13
C LYS A 68 -5.80 -8.70 3.99
N LEU A 69 -6.23 -7.49 3.68
CA LEU A 69 -5.70 -6.67 2.59
C LEU A 69 -5.07 -5.40 3.13
N GLY A 70 -3.86 -5.09 2.65
CA GLY A 70 -3.24 -3.78 2.85
C GLY A 70 -3.82 -2.77 1.87
N VAL A 71 -4.27 -1.62 2.36
CA VAL A 71 -4.77 -0.50 1.55
C VAL A 71 -4.01 0.78 1.86
N ARG A 72 -3.82 1.64 0.85
CA ARG A 72 -3.15 2.94 0.99
C ARG A 72 -3.70 3.94 -0.02
N MET A 73 -3.90 5.18 0.39
CA MET A 73 -4.10 6.32 -0.50
C MET A 73 -2.76 7.08 -0.62
N PRO A 74 -2.09 7.08 -1.79
CA PRO A 74 -0.78 7.73 -1.93
C PRO A 74 -0.93 9.26 -2.00
N ASP A 75 0.05 9.99 -1.46
CA ASP A 75 0.17 11.43 -1.65
C ASP A 75 1.03 11.71 -2.88
N HIS A 76 0.43 11.56 -4.07
CA HIS A 76 1.11 11.77 -5.35
C HIS A 76 0.08 11.96 -6.49
N ASN A 77 -0.01 13.15 -7.02
CA ASN A 77 -1.05 13.54 -7.98
C ASN A 77 -1.10 12.64 -9.23
N VAL A 78 0.06 12.31 -9.82
CA VAL A 78 0.11 11.45 -11.01
C VAL A 78 -0.37 10.02 -10.66
N ALA A 79 0.05 9.49 -9.51
CA ALA A 79 -0.41 8.17 -9.07
C ALA A 79 -1.92 8.17 -8.81
N LEU A 80 -2.46 9.21 -8.15
CA LEU A 80 -3.90 9.32 -7.88
C LEU A 80 -4.70 9.42 -9.18
N ALA A 81 -4.24 10.19 -10.18
CA ALA A 81 -4.89 10.28 -11.48
C ALA A 81 -4.93 8.91 -12.20
N ILE A 82 -3.81 8.17 -12.20
CA ILE A 82 -3.75 6.82 -12.78
C ILE A 82 -4.70 5.86 -12.05
N ILE A 83 -4.74 5.93 -10.71
CA ILE A 83 -5.62 5.07 -9.91
C ILE A 83 -7.10 5.38 -10.21
N GLU A 84 -7.46 6.64 -10.32
CA GLU A 84 -8.84 7.06 -10.62
C GLU A 84 -9.27 6.58 -12.00
N GLU A 85 -8.47 6.79 -13.04
CA GLU A 85 -8.72 6.32 -14.40
C GLU A 85 -8.80 4.78 -14.49
N ALA A 86 -8.10 4.07 -13.61
CA ALA A 86 -8.18 2.61 -13.51
C ALA A 86 -9.42 2.11 -12.74
N GLY A 87 -10.35 2.97 -12.37
CA GLY A 87 -11.58 2.62 -11.65
C GLY A 87 -11.49 2.80 -10.13
N GLY A 88 -10.46 3.50 -9.64
CA GLY A 88 -10.31 3.90 -8.24
C GLY A 88 -9.42 3.02 -7.37
N TYR A 89 -8.84 1.93 -7.92
CA TYR A 89 -7.89 1.07 -7.21
C TYR A 89 -6.96 0.29 -8.14
N VAL A 90 -5.67 0.21 -7.77
CA VAL A 90 -4.64 -0.57 -8.47
C VAL A 90 -3.78 -1.32 -7.46
N THR A 91 -3.12 -2.39 -7.87
CA THR A 91 -2.11 -3.05 -7.03
C THR A 91 -0.89 -2.17 -6.87
N GLY A 92 -0.37 -2.03 -5.64
CA GLY A 92 0.79 -1.21 -5.33
C GLY A 92 1.98 -2.04 -4.83
N THR A 93 3.13 -1.83 -5.46
CA THR A 93 4.38 -2.45 -5.00
C THR A 93 5.55 -1.56 -5.42
N SER A 94 6.70 -1.70 -4.71
CA SER A 94 7.93 -0.99 -5.10
C SER A 94 8.43 -1.42 -6.48
N ALA A 95 9.06 -0.51 -7.21
CA ALA A 95 9.62 -0.77 -8.54
C ALA A 95 11.00 -1.43 -8.42
N ASN A 96 11.04 -2.73 -8.13
CA ASN A 96 12.25 -3.53 -7.98
C ASN A 96 11.97 -5.03 -8.19
N ILE A 97 12.97 -5.80 -8.47
CA ILE A 97 12.95 -7.25 -8.25
C ILE A 97 12.85 -7.51 -6.74
N SER A 98 12.10 -8.50 -6.31
CA SER A 98 11.66 -8.65 -4.89
C SER A 98 12.77 -8.71 -3.84
N THR A 99 13.98 -9.02 -4.22
CA THR A 99 15.15 -9.12 -3.32
C THR A 99 16.08 -7.90 -3.41
N LEU A 100 15.85 -7.00 -4.36
CA LEU A 100 16.70 -5.83 -4.58
C LEU A 100 16.10 -4.57 -3.93
N PRO A 101 16.90 -3.52 -3.69
CA PRO A 101 16.40 -2.22 -3.26
C PRO A 101 15.40 -1.62 -4.27
N PRO A 102 14.42 -0.80 -3.81
CA PRO A 102 13.52 -0.08 -4.72
C PRO A 102 14.28 1.00 -5.50
N ALA A 103 14.01 1.11 -6.80
CA ALA A 103 14.51 2.18 -7.63
C ALA A 103 13.89 3.53 -7.20
N ARG A 104 14.71 4.58 -7.19
CA ARG A 104 14.32 5.95 -6.89
C ARG A 104 14.14 6.80 -8.14
N ARG A 105 14.79 6.40 -9.23
CA ARG A 105 14.78 7.03 -10.55
C ARG A 105 14.68 5.97 -11.62
N ILE A 106 14.33 6.35 -12.84
CA ILE A 106 14.23 5.42 -13.97
C ILE A 106 15.56 4.72 -14.24
N GLU A 107 16.66 5.44 -14.14
CA GLU A 107 17.99 4.92 -14.41
C GLU A 107 18.41 3.80 -13.44
N GLU A 108 17.78 3.73 -12.29
CA GLU A 108 18.01 2.70 -11.26
C GLU A 108 17.10 1.47 -11.46
N LEU A 109 16.18 1.49 -12.42
CA LEU A 109 15.30 0.35 -12.67
C LEU A 109 16.11 -0.83 -13.21
N ASP A 110 15.85 -2.00 -12.61
CA ASP A 110 16.44 -3.24 -13.13
C ASP A 110 15.96 -3.48 -14.58
N PRO A 111 16.89 -3.76 -15.53
CA PRO A 111 16.56 -3.99 -16.93
C PRO A 111 15.47 -5.05 -17.14
N ARG A 112 15.38 -6.06 -16.27
CA ARG A 112 14.33 -7.08 -16.30
C ARG A 112 12.93 -6.50 -16.08
N ILE A 113 12.82 -5.45 -15.26
CA ILE A 113 11.55 -4.75 -15.06
C ILE A 113 11.20 -3.95 -16.31
N ILE A 114 12.16 -3.15 -16.82
CA ILE A 114 11.96 -2.31 -18.02
C ILE A 114 11.45 -3.16 -19.20
N GLN A 115 12.06 -4.32 -19.41
CA GLN A 115 11.69 -5.23 -20.52
C GLN A 115 10.32 -5.91 -20.36
N ARG A 116 9.78 -5.98 -19.13
CA ARG A 116 8.56 -6.75 -18.82
C ARG A 116 7.34 -5.90 -18.56
N VAL A 117 7.51 -4.59 -18.34
CA VAL A 117 6.38 -3.66 -18.15
C VAL A 117 5.88 -3.14 -19.48
N ASP A 118 4.61 -2.77 -19.55
CA ASP A 118 3.99 -2.24 -20.77
C ASP A 118 4.22 -0.72 -20.88
N VAL A 119 4.28 -0.02 -19.74
CA VAL A 119 4.41 1.44 -19.66
C VAL A 119 5.26 1.82 -18.47
N ILE A 120 6.10 2.82 -18.65
CA ILE A 120 6.85 3.50 -17.59
C ILE A 120 6.37 4.97 -17.58
N VAL A 121 5.92 5.42 -16.42
CA VAL A 121 5.54 6.83 -16.20
C VAL A 121 6.61 7.46 -15.31
N ASP A 122 7.39 8.37 -15.89
CA ASP A 122 8.35 9.18 -15.16
C ASP A 122 7.69 10.44 -14.62
N SER A 123 7.64 10.58 -13.32
CA SER A 123 7.17 11.77 -12.63
C SER A 123 8.24 12.37 -11.71
N GLY A 124 9.49 12.04 -11.97
CA GLY A 124 10.65 12.46 -11.18
C GLY A 124 11.04 11.48 -10.07
N PRO A 125 12.08 11.81 -9.30
CA PRO A 125 12.65 10.93 -8.29
C PRO A 125 11.70 10.71 -7.11
N THR A 126 11.72 9.49 -6.57
CA THR A 126 10.98 9.12 -5.35
C THR A 126 11.89 9.17 -4.12
N LEU A 127 11.31 9.17 -2.93
CA LEU A 127 12.08 9.12 -1.67
C LEU A 127 12.86 7.80 -1.51
N GLY A 128 12.50 6.75 -2.24
CA GLY A 128 13.10 5.42 -2.09
C GLY A 128 12.78 4.72 -0.77
N ILE A 129 11.96 5.33 0.06
CA ILE A 129 11.53 4.77 1.34
C ILE A 129 10.10 4.26 1.22
N SER A 130 9.89 3.03 1.66
CA SER A 130 8.57 2.41 1.62
C SER A 130 7.61 3.02 2.65
N SER A 131 6.31 2.84 2.44
CA SER A 131 5.30 3.16 3.44
C SER A 131 5.48 2.37 4.73
N THR A 132 5.11 2.95 5.86
CA THR A 132 4.89 2.21 7.10
C THR A 132 3.66 1.34 6.93
N VAL A 133 3.75 0.08 7.36
CA VAL A 133 2.68 -0.90 7.26
C VAL A 133 2.27 -1.33 8.66
N ILE A 134 1.01 -1.14 8.97
CA ILE A 134 0.40 -1.57 10.21
C ILE A 134 -0.79 -2.50 9.94
N GLU A 135 -1.06 -3.38 10.86
CA GLU A 135 -2.28 -4.17 10.91
C GLU A 135 -3.15 -3.67 12.06
N VAL A 136 -4.44 -3.47 11.80
CA VAL A 136 -5.42 -3.05 12.81
C VAL A 136 -6.42 -4.17 13.02
N VAL A 137 -6.42 -4.74 14.23
CA VAL A 137 -7.32 -5.83 14.64
C VAL A 137 -7.84 -5.51 16.05
N ASP A 138 -9.13 -5.62 16.27
CA ASP A 138 -9.78 -5.44 17.58
C ASP A 138 -9.32 -4.17 18.32
N GLU A 139 -9.33 -3.03 17.62
CA GLU A 139 -8.87 -1.72 18.13
C GLU A 139 -7.40 -1.70 18.60
N LYS A 140 -6.58 -2.67 18.16
CA LYS A 140 -5.15 -2.73 18.43
C LYS A 140 -4.34 -2.58 17.14
N VAL A 141 -3.19 -1.93 17.25
CA VAL A 141 -2.27 -1.71 16.13
C VAL A 141 -1.03 -2.57 16.29
N LYS A 142 -0.72 -3.34 15.27
CA LYS A 142 0.51 -4.13 15.19
C LYS A 142 1.39 -3.60 14.05
N LYS A 143 2.66 -3.32 14.36
CA LYS A 143 3.64 -2.99 13.33
C LYS A 143 3.97 -4.22 12.48
N VAL A 144 3.83 -4.09 11.16
CA VAL A 144 4.25 -5.08 10.17
C VAL A 144 5.56 -4.68 9.52
N ARG A 145 5.71 -3.39 9.19
CA ARG A 145 6.94 -2.82 8.63
C ARG A 145 7.04 -1.35 9.00
N GLU A 146 8.19 -0.91 9.43
CA GLU A 146 8.50 0.51 9.56
C GLU A 146 8.88 1.10 8.19
N GLY A 147 8.47 2.34 7.95
CA GLY A 147 8.75 3.08 6.73
C GLY A 147 8.88 4.57 7.02
N VAL A 148 8.36 5.41 6.13
CA VAL A 148 8.46 6.89 6.23
C VAL A 148 7.88 7.41 7.56
N ILE A 149 6.78 6.84 8.05
CA ILE A 149 6.15 7.27 9.31
C ILE A 149 6.69 6.41 10.44
N PRO A 150 7.38 6.99 11.45
CA PRO A 150 7.83 6.25 12.62
C PRO A 150 6.66 5.61 13.36
N PHE A 151 6.76 4.33 13.70
CA PHE A 151 5.68 3.63 14.39
C PHE A 151 5.34 4.25 15.76
N ASN A 152 6.34 4.80 16.44
CA ASN A 152 6.14 5.49 17.70
C ASN A 152 5.24 6.73 17.57
N ASP A 153 5.25 7.42 16.42
CA ASP A 153 4.38 8.57 16.19
C ASP A 153 2.93 8.14 15.98
N ILE A 154 2.73 6.97 15.37
CA ILE A 154 1.40 6.35 15.28
C ILE A 154 0.88 5.99 16.68
N LEU A 155 1.72 5.40 17.55
CA LEU A 155 1.32 5.05 18.92
C LEU A 155 1.00 6.30 19.75
N LYS A 156 1.80 7.37 19.66
CA LYS A 156 1.52 8.64 20.33
C LYS A 156 0.20 9.24 19.87
N PHE A 157 -0.06 9.24 18.57
CA PHE A 157 -1.34 9.72 18.02
C PHE A 157 -2.53 8.93 18.58
N ILE A 158 -2.43 7.62 18.65
CA ILE A 158 -3.49 6.76 19.21
C ILE A 158 -3.72 7.12 20.69
N SER A 159 -2.65 7.18 21.48
CA SER A 159 -2.74 7.46 22.93
C SER A 159 -3.35 8.84 23.21
N SER A 160 -2.99 9.87 22.45
CA SER A 160 -3.55 11.22 22.61
C SER A 160 -5.01 11.36 22.16
N ASN A 161 -5.54 10.41 21.38
CA ASN A 161 -6.93 10.40 20.89
C ASN A 161 -7.78 9.27 21.49
N SER A 162 -7.26 8.57 22.49
CA SER A 162 -7.97 7.50 23.24
C SER A 162 -8.55 7.99 24.57
N ALA A 163 -8.48 9.29 24.87
CA ALA A 163 -9.20 9.86 26.01
C ALA A 163 -10.71 9.81 25.79
N PRO A 164 -11.50 9.46 26.83
CA PRO A 164 -12.95 9.25 26.77
C PRO A 164 -13.73 10.47 26.35
#